data_27fd97258fec2e339cc12decbc34bcec
#
_entry.id   27fd97258fec2e339cc12decbc34bcec
#
_cell.length_a   1.000
_cell.length_b   1.000
_cell.length_c   1.000
_cell.angle_alpha   90.00
_cell.angle_beta   90.00
_cell.angle_gamma   90.00
#
_symmetry.space_group_name_H-M   'P 1'
#
loop_
_entity.id
_entity.type
_entity.pdbx_description
1 polymer ?
#
loop_
_entity_poly.entity_id
_entity_poly.type
_entity_poly.pdbx_seq_one_letter_code
_entity_poly.pdbx_strand_id
1 'polypeptide(L)'
;FVHAMATSMTGIGLALALLKFKNGWAKAGIVFVFWCCAVLIHFAWNGASVFLGRLFILFYFVVEVPAFIVWAALLLRAASKERDKIRRGLIPYVRTGWVLPGEVTMVTDRRSRRAAITWSAKGGRQSKRAMRSFLRCLPCLGLDQHLMAKHGPDAARIEHDRRILTEAVASRREFLRLTSIAEQQQDVTKAVSSLAQTA
;
A
#
# COMPACT_ATOMS: atom_id res chain seq x y z
N PHE A 1 -21.75 2.60 4.89
CA PHE A 1 -21.22 1.39 4.20
C PHE A 1 -21.46 1.47 2.70
N VAL A 2 -22.67 1.78 2.22
CA VAL A 2 -23.04 1.84 0.79
C VAL A 2 -22.15 2.76 -0.02
N HIS A 3 -21.81 3.96 0.48
CA HIS A 3 -20.90 4.88 -0.21
C HIS A 3 -19.52 4.28 -0.42
N ALA A 4 -18.99 3.54 0.57
CA ALA A 4 -17.68 2.89 0.44
C ALA A 4 -17.73 1.77 -0.63
N MET A 5 -18.81 1.00 -0.70
CA MET A 5 -19.01 -0.03 -1.72
C MET A 5 -19.14 0.59 -3.11
N ALA A 6 -20.00 1.59 -3.28
CA ALA A 6 -20.20 2.30 -4.54
C ALA A 6 -18.91 2.95 -5.06
N THR A 7 -18.19 3.66 -4.20
CA THR A 7 -16.89 4.28 -4.55
C THR A 7 -15.85 3.24 -4.95
N SER A 8 -15.81 2.10 -4.23
CA SER A 8 -14.88 1.01 -4.57
C SER A 8 -15.20 0.37 -5.92
N MET A 9 -16.47 0.23 -6.28
CA MET A 9 -16.87 -0.29 -7.61
C MET A 9 -16.33 0.62 -8.72
N THR A 10 -16.50 1.94 -8.60
CA THR A 10 -15.95 2.88 -9.57
C THR A 10 -14.43 2.79 -9.64
N GLY A 11 -13.74 2.66 -8.49
CA GLY A 11 -12.30 2.47 -8.42
C GLY A 11 -11.81 1.18 -9.09
N ILE A 12 -12.55 0.07 -8.92
CA ILE A 12 -12.27 -1.20 -9.61
C ILE A 12 -12.42 -1.05 -11.13
N GLY A 13 -13.50 -0.38 -11.58
CA GLY A 13 -13.72 -0.10 -13.00
C GLY A 13 -12.56 0.68 -13.61
N LEU A 14 -12.10 1.73 -12.94
CA LEU A 14 -10.96 2.54 -13.37
C LEU A 14 -9.66 1.71 -13.41
N ALA A 15 -9.39 0.92 -12.40
CA ALA A 15 -8.21 0.06 -12.36
C ALA A 15 -8.23 -0.98 -13.49
N LEU A 16 -9.36 -1.63 -13.75
CA LEU A 16 -9.52 -2.57 -14.87
C LEU A 16 -9.34 -1.89 -16.22
N ALA A 17 -9.89 -0.68 -16.41
CA ALA A 17 -9.72 0.11 -17.61
C ALA A 17 -8.26 0.39 -17.93
N LEU A 18 -7.48 0.78 -16.91
CA LEU A 18 -6.06 1.10 -17.06
C LEU A 18 -5.19 -0.15 -17.29
N LEU A 19 -5.51 -1.26 -16.61
CA LEU A 19 -4.67 -2.46 -16.61
C LEU A 19 -4.95 -3.43 -17.78
N LYS A 20 -6.20 -3.53 -18.25
CA LYS A 20 -6.60 -4.57 -19.22
C LYS A 20 -6.89 -4.06 -20.60
N PHE A 21 -7.24 -2.79 -20.76
CA PHE A 21 -7.69 -2.26 -22.06
C PHE A 21 -6.68 -1.26 -22.61
N LYS A 22 -6.36 -1.39 -23.91
CA LYS A 22 -5.50 -0.44 -24.64
C LYS A 22 -6.35 0.65 -25.33
N ASN A 23 -7.53 0.26 -25.86
CA ASN A 23 -8.43 1.13 -26.58
C ASN A 23 -9.17 2.11 -25.64
N GLY A 24 -9.20 3.39 -25.98
CA GLY A 24 -9.88 4.45 -25.22
C GLY A 24 -11.37 4.22 -25.03
N TRP A 25 -12.08 3.79 -26.07
CA TRP A 25 -13.52 3.48 -26.00
C TRP A 25 -13.82 2.29 -25.08
N ALA A 26 -12.99 1.25 -25.11
CA ALA A 26 -13.13 0.12 -24.19
C ALA A 26 -12.86 0.53 -22.74
N LYS A 27 -11.90 1.42 -22.49
CA LYS A 27 -11.66 2.01 -21.17
C LYS A 27 -12.86 2.78 -20.66
N ALA A 28 -13.42 3.67 -21.51
CA ALA A 28 -14.60 4.44 -21.15
C ALA A 28 -15.81 3.54 -20.88
N GLY A 29 -16.03 2.52 -21.70
CA GLY A 29 -17.13 1.58 -21.54
C GLY A 29 -17.06 0.81 -20.21
N ILE A 30 -15.90 0.26 -19.84
CA ILE A 30 -15.76 -0.48 -18.57
C ILE A 30 -15.93 0.45 -17.35
N VAL A 31 -15.39 1.66 -17.38
CA VAL A 31 -15.58 2.65 -16.31
C VAL A 31 -17.07 3.00 -16.19
N PHE A 32 -17.75 3.21 -17.30
CA PHE A 32 -19.18 3.52 -17.31
C PHE A 32 -20.03 2.39 -16.73
N VAL A 33 -19.75 1.12 -17.09
CA VAL A 33 -20.46 -0.04 -16.53
C VAL A 33 -20.29 -0.10 -15.00
N PHE A 34 -19.08 0.05 -14.49
CA PHE A 34 -18.83 0.02 -13.05
C PHE A 34 -19.42 1.23 -12.33
N TRP A 35 -19.47 2.40 -12.99
CA TRP A 35 -20.16 3.56 -12.47
C TRP A 35 -21.69 3.32 -12.41
N CYS A 36 -22.29 2.74 -13.43
CA CYS A 36 -23.70 2.34 -13.38
C CYS A 36 -23.99 1.35 -12.24
N CYS A 37 -23.12 0.35 -12.04
CA CYS A 37 -23.24 -0.56 -10.89
C CYS A 37 -23.19 0.19 -9.55
N ALA A 38 -22.29 1.17 -9.41
CA ALA A 38 -22.21 2.00 -8.21
C ALA A 38 -23.50 2.81 -7.97
N VAL A 39 -24.06 3.40 -9.03
CA VAL A 39 -25.32 4.13 -8.99
C VAL A 39 -26.48 3.21 -8.60
N LEU A 40 -26.55 2.01 -9.20
CA LEU A 40 -27.60 1.02 -8.89
C LEU A 40 -27.54 0.55 -7.44
N ILE A 41 -26.35 0.28 -6.89
CA ILE A 41 -26.16 -0.06 -5.48
C ILE A 41 -26.68 1.07 -4.59
N HIS A 42 -26.34 2.32 -4.92
CA HIS A 42 -26.77 3.49 -4.17
C HIS A 42 -28.30 3.71 -4.27
N PHE A 43 -28.86 3.56 -5.46
CA PHE A 43 -30.28 3.65 -5.70
C PHE A 43 -31.07 2.56 -4.98
N ALA A 44 -30.62 1.32 -5.02
CA ALA A 44 -31.25 0.21 -4.30
C ALA A 44 -31.30 0.46 -2.78
N TRP A 45 -30.22 1.00 -2.21
CA TRP A 45 -30.17 1.41 -0.81
C TRP A 45 -31.21 2.49 -0.47
N ASN A 46 -31.22 3.57 -1.25
CA ASN A 46 -32.16 4.67 -1.03
C ASN A 46 -33.61 4.22 -1.23
N GLY A 47 -33.86 3.40 -2.26
CA GLY A 47 -35.16 2.79 -2.50
C GLY A 47 -35.61 1.91 -1.34
N ALA A 48 -34.74 1.01 -0.89
CA ALA A 48 -35.04 0.14 0.25
C ALA A 48 -35.39 0.95 1.52
N SER A 49 -34.66 2.03 1.79
CA SER A 49 -34.92 2.88 2.96
C SER A 49 -36.29 3.58 2.91
N VAL A 50 -36.77 3.90 1.71
CA VAL A 50 -38.08 4.58 1.50
C VAL A 50 -39.24 3.58 1.48
N PHE A 51 -39.07 2.46 0.73
CA PHE A 51 -40.17 1.54 0.46
C PHE A 51 -40.38 0.49 1.56
N LEU A 52 -39.34 0.08 2.26
CA LEU A 52 -39.43 -0.97 3.28
C LEU A 52 -39.90 -0.50 4.66
N GLY A 53 -39.90 0.80 4.95
CA GLY A 53 -40.33 1.34 6.24
C GLY A 53 -39.63 0.61 7.42
N ARG A 54 -40.46 0.00 8.32
CA ARG A 54 -39.90 -0.76 9.47
C ARG A 54 -39.11 -2.02 9.09
N LEU A 55 -39.40 -2.63 7.93
CA LEU A 55 -38.68 -3.79 7.43
C LEU A 55 -37.26 -3.42 6.94
N PHE A 56 -36.97 -2.14 6.76
CA PHE A 56 -35.62 -1.68 6.40
C PHE A 56 -34.55 -2.13 7.39
N ILE A 57 -34.86 -2.15 8.67
CA ILE A 57 -33.93 -2.63 9.71
C ILE A 57 -33.59 -4.12 9.48
N LEU A 58 -34.59 -4.93 9.19
CA LEU A 58 -34.38 -6.35 8.88
C LEU A 58 -33.54 -6.52 7.58
N PHE A 59 -33.90 -5.78 6.52
CA PHE A 59 -33.13 -5.75 5.26
C PHE A 59 -31.67 -5.36 5.51
N TYR A 60 -31.43 -4.34 6.32
CA TYR A 60 -30.08 -3.89 6.66
C TYR A 60 -29.23 -5.02 7.28
N PHE A 61 -29.75 -5.71 8.28
CA PHE A 61 -28.98 -6.76 8.95
C PHE A 61 -28.89 -8.07 8.15
N VAL A 62 -29.89 -8.42 7.36
CA VAL A 62 -29.92 -9.69 6.62
C VAL A 62 -29.23 -9.59 5.27
N VAL A 63 -29.25 -8.43 4.62
CA VAL A 63 -28.71 -8.26 3.26
C VAL A 63 -27.46 -7.37 3.29
N GLU A 64 -27.56 -6.19 3.82
CA GLU A 64 -26.51 -5.17 3.69
C GLU A 64 -25.26 -5.51 4.53
N VAL A 65 -25.42 -5.90 5.77
CA VAL A 65 -24.29 -6.24 6.64
C VAL A 65 -23.53 -7.46 6.10
N PRO A 66 -24.17 -8.59 5.73
CA PRO A 66 -23.46 -9.70 5.08
C PRO A 66 -22.80 -9.32 3.77
N ALA A 67 -23.44 -8.53 2.91
CA ALA A 67 -22.86 -8.07 1.65
C ALA A 67 -21.59 -7.24 1.91
N PHE A 68 -21.60 -6.36 2.90
CA PHE A 68 -20.44 -5.57 3.31
C PHE A 68 -19.31 -6.45 3.87
N ILE A 69 -19.64 -7.46 4.69
CA ILE A 69 -18.64 -8.41 5.22
C ILE A 69 -17.96 -9.18 4.07
N VAL A 70 -18.73 -9.68 3.11
CA VAL A 70 -18.19 -10.36 1.93
C VAL A 70 -17.31 -9.41 1.12
N TRP A 71 -17.77 -8.19 0.88
CA TRP A 71 -17.00 -7.16 0.19
C TRP A 71 -15.67 -6.85 0.89
N ALA A 72 -15.70 -6.61 2.19
CA ALA A 72 -14.50 -6.37 2.99
C ALA A 72 -13.54 -7.56 2.94
N ALA A 73 -14.05 -8.80 3.03
CA ALA A 73 -13.24 -10.01 2.92
C ALA A 73 -12.56 -10.13 1.54
N LEU A 74 -13.26 -9.79 0.45
CA LEU A 74 -12.68 -9.77 -0.90
C LEU A 74 -11.56 -8.74 -1.03
N LEU A 75 -11.75 -7.53 -0.49
CA LEU A 75 -10.71 -6.50 -0.49
C LEU A 75 -9.49 -6.91 0.34
N LEU A 76 -9.70 -7.52 1.51
CA LEU A 76 -8.61 -8.03 2.35
C LEU A 76 -7.83 -9.16 1.66
N ARG A 77 -8.55 -10.07 0.97
CA ARG A 77 -7.92 -11.12 0.16
C ARG A 77 -7.12 -10.55 -1.01
N ALA A 78 -7.65 -9.54 -1.72
CA ALA A 78 -6.94 -8.87 -2.81
C ALA A 78 -5.65 -8.20 -2.30
N ALA A 79 -5.72 -7.48 -1.19
CA ALA A 79 -4.55 -6.85 -0.55
C ALA A 79 -3.53 -7.89 -0.04
N SER A 80 -3.96 -9.06 0.44
CA SER A 80 -3.04 -10.14 0.83
C SER A 80 -2.33 -10.74 -0.37
N LYS A 81 -3.05 -11.01 -1.47
CA LYS A 81 -2.46 -11.49 -2.73
C LYS A 81 -1.45 -10.50 -3.31
N GLU A 82 -1.71 -9.20 -3.20
CA GLU A 82 -0.78 -8.16 -3.64
C GLU A 82 0.52 -8.18 -2.81
N ARG A 83 0.42 -8.27 -1.48
CA ARG A 83 1.58 -8.42 -0.59
C ARG A 83 2.43 -9.65 -0.94
N ASP A 84 1.79 -10.77 -1.25
CA ASP A 84 2.49 -11.99 -1.66
C ASP A 84 3.21 -11.84 -3.02
N LYS A 85 2.63 -11.07 -3.96
CA LYS A 85 3.30 -10.73 -5.22
C LYS A 85 4.53 -9.85 -4.97
N ILE A 86 4.39 -8.80 -4.15
CA ILE A 86 5.49 -7.93 -3.75
C ILE A 86 6.61 -8.74 -3.11
N ARG A 87 6.28 -9.60 -2.14
CA ARG A 87 7.26 -10.45 -1.47
C ARG A 87 8.01 -11.34 -2.44
N ARG A 88 7.29 -12.03 -3.34
CA ARG A 88 7.93 -12.90 -4.36
C ARG A 88 8.78 -12.11 -5.34
N GLY A 89 8.31 -10.95 -5.78
CA GLY A 89 9.06 -10.09 -6.70
C GLY A 89 10.31 -9.46 -6.08
N LEU A 90 10.37 -9.32 -4.74
CA LEU A 90 11.56 -8.83 -4.06
C LEU A 90 12.63 -9.90 -3.82
N ILE A 91 12.33 -11.20 -4.01
CA ILE A 91 13.31 -12.30 -3.80
C ILE A 91 14.60 -12.13 -4.60
N PRO A 92 14.59 -11.77 -5.90
CA PRO A 92 15.82 -11.55 -6.66
C PRO A 92 16.70 -10.44 -6.05
N TYR A 93 16.08 -9.34 -5.60
CA TYR A 93 16.81 -8.24 -4.95
C TYR A 93 17.38 -8.62 -3.59
N VAL A 94 16.73 -9.54 -2.87
CA VAL A 94 17.28 -10.10 -1.61
C VAL A 94 18.47 -11.01 -1.90
N ARG A 95 18.38 -11.85 -2.93
CA ARG A 95 19.49 -12.76 -3.33
C ARG A 95 20.73 -12.01 -3.78
N THR A 96 20.57 -10.87 -4.40
CA THR A 96 21.68 -10.01 -4.86
C THR A 96 22.17 -9.02 -3.79
N GLY A 97 21.58 -9.03 -2.60
CA GLY A 97 21.96 -8.14 -1.50
C GLY A 97 21.46 -6.68 -1.60
N TRP A 98 20.68 -6.35 -2.64
CA TRP A 98 20.13 -5.00 -2.81
C TRP A 98 19.05 -4.66 -1.79
N VAL A 99 18.28 -5.65 -1.34
CA VAL A 99 17.23 -5.52 -0.33
C VAL A 99 17.49 -6.54 0.78
N LEU A 100 17.38 -6.11 2.04
CA LEU A 100 17.52 -7.00 3.18
C LEU A 100 16.20 -7.74 3.47
N PRO A 101 16.24 -8.99 3.99
CA PRO A 101 15.04 -9.73 4.37
C PRO A 101 14.11 -8.95 5.32
N GLY A 102 14.70 -8.21 6.28
CA GLY A 102 13.94 -7.34 7.19
C GLY A 102 13.19 -6.21 6.48
N GLU A 103 13.73 -5.68 5.38
CA GLU A 103 13.09 -4.61 4.60
C GLU A 103 11.90 -5.13 3.81
N VAL A 104 11.93 -6.37 3.34
CA VAL A 104 10.75 -7.03 2.75
C VAL A 104 9.62 -7.10 3.78
N THR A 105 9.95 -7.44 5.02
CA THR A 105 8.97 -7.46 6.13
C THR A 105 8.39 -6.07 6.39
N MET A 106 9.21 -5.01 6.31
CA MET A 106 8.72 -3.63 6.50
C MET A 106 7.66 -3.20 5.48
N VAL A 107 7.63 -3.78 4.28
CA VAL A 107 6.63 -3.44 3.25
C VAL A 107 5.46 -4.40 3.19
N THR A 108 5.62 -5.63 3.70
CA THR A 108 4.59 -6.67 3.67
C THR A 108 3.79 -6.77 4.98
N ASP A 109 4.35 -6.27 6.11
CA ASP A 109 3.68 -6.25 7.40
C ASP A 109 3.47 -4.82 7.91
N ARG A 110 2.24 -4.52 8.36
CA ARG A 110 1.86 -3.20 8.85
C ARG A 110 2.56 -2.81 10.16
N ARG A 111 2.80 -3.79 11.05
CA ARG A 111 3.47 -3.54 12.34
C ARG A 111 4.93 -3.16 12.10
N SER A 112 5.64 -3.95 11.31
CA SER A 112 7.04 -3.70 10.91
C SER A 112 7.20 -2.37 10.17
N ARG A 113 6.25 -2.04 9.28
CA ARG A 113 6.22 -0.73 8.60
C ARG A 113 6.09 0.43 9.58
N ARG A 114 5.19 0.34 10.56
CA ARG A 114 5.01 1.38 11.57
C ARG A 114 6.26 1.51 12.44
N ALA A 115 6.83 0.39 12.89
CA ALA A 115 8.05 0.38 13.68
C ALA A 115 9.21 1.05 12.94
N ALA A 116 9.43 0.75 11.65
CA ALA A 116 10.45 1.38 10.82
C ALA A 116 10.26 2.90 10.71
N ILE A 117 9.03 3.37 10.48
CA ILE A 117 8.71 4.80 10.40
C ILE A 117 8.92 5.48 11.76
N THR A 118 8.56 4.84 12.88
CA THR A 118 8.76 5.37 14.23
C THR A 118 10.25 5.43 14.56
N TRP A 119 11.01 4.39 14.24
CA TRP A 119 12.45 4.37 14.44
C TRP A 119 13.14 5.49 13.65
N SER A 120 12.83 5.66 12.36
CA SER A 120 13.41 6.71 11.54
C SER A 120 13.04 8.13 12.00
N ALA A 121 11.94 8.29 12.74
CA ALA A 121 11.56 9.59 13.29
C ALA A 121 12.55 10.12 14.33
N LYS A 122 13.40 9.28 14.94
CA LYS A 122 14.50 9.68 15.83
C LYS A 122 15.49 10.60 15.09
N GLY A 123 15.77 10.35 13.81
CA GLY A 123 16.59 11.18 12.93
C GLY A 123 15.88 12.41 12.37
N GLY A 124 14.69 12.77 12.91
CA GLY A 124 13.93 13.95 12.55
C GLY A 124 13.00 13.79 11.33
N ARG A 125 12.43 14.91 10.89
CA ARG A 125 11.45 14.93 9.78
C ARG A 125 12.04 14.44 8.45
N GLN A 126 13.29 14.74 8.18
CA GLN A 126 13.99 14.38 6.94
C GLN A 126 14.21 12.86 6.88
N SER A 127 14.72 12.24 7.95
CA SER A 127 14.87 10.80 8.06
C SER A 127 13.53 10.07 7.88
N LYS A 128 12.48 10.55 8.53
CA LYS A 128 11.12 10.01 8.39
C LYS A 128 10.58 10.11 6.94
N ARG A 129 10.90 11.20 6.21
CA ARG A 129 10.55 11.34 4.79
C ARG A 129 11.32 10.34 3.93
N ALA A 130 12.63 10.23 4.15
CA ALA A 130 13.48 9.27 3.45
C ALA A 130 13.02 7.82 3.67
N MET A 131 12.71 7.41 4.91
CA MET A 131 12.11 6.10 5.20
C MET A 131 10.79 5.87 4.44
N ARG A 132 9.90 6.86 4.39
CA ARG A 132 8.64 6.75 3.66
C ARG A 132 8.85 6.64 2.14
N SER A 133 9.85 7.34 1.57
CA SER A 133 10.22 7.20 0.16
C SER A 133 10.74 5.80 -0.11
N PHE A 134 11.68 5.31 0.68
CA PHE A 134 12.18 3.95 0.60
C PHE A 134 11.07 2.89 0.65
N LEU A 135 10.15 2.99 1.63
CA LEU A 135 9.00 2.09 1.78
C LEU A 135 7.95 2.21 0.66
N ARG A 136 8.01 3.22 -0.20
CA ARG A 136 7.21 3.33 -1.43
C ARG A 136 7.89 2.68 -2.62
N CYS A 137 9.22 2.77 -2.70
CA CYS A 137 9.99 2.19 -3.79
C CYS A 137 9.93 0.66 -3.82
N LEU A 138 10.04 0.00 -2.67
CA LEU A 138 10.11 -1.47 -2.61
C LEU A 138 8.89 -2.20 -3.19
N PRO A 139 7.62 -1.79 -2.90
CA PRO A 139 6.47 -2.41 -3.54
C PRO A 139 6.45 -2.27 -5.06
N CYS A 140 6.88 -1.13 -5.60
CA CYS A 140 6.97 -0.92 -7.03
C CYS A 140 7.97 -1.91 -7.66
N LEU A 141 9.20 -1.98 -7.12
CA LEU A 141 10.22 -2.95 -7.56
C LEU A 141 9.70 -4.38 -7.50
N GLY A 142 9.04 -4.76 -6.39
CA GLY A 142 8.50 -6.12 -6.24
C GLY A 142 7.39 -6.44 -7.24
N LEU A 143 6.48 -5.49 -7.52
CA LEU A 143 5.40 -5.70 -8.49
C LEU A 143 5.94 -5.75 -9.92
N ASP A 144 6.83 -4.85 -10.31
CA ASP A 144 7.41 -4.82 -11.64
C ASP A 144 8.22 -6.08 -11.91
N GLN A 145 9.05 -6.53 -10.99
CA GLN A 145 9.77 -7.79 -11.08
C GLN A 145 8.81 -9.00 -11.15
N HIS A 146 7.75 -9.03 -10.37
CA HIS A 146 6.75 -10.09 -10.46
C HIS A 146 6.05 -10.12 -11.83
N LEU A 147 5.76 -8.96 -12.41
CA LEU A 147 5.14 -8.85 -13.73
C LEU A 147 6.13 -9.25 -14.84
N MET A 148 7.38 -8.85 -14.74
CA MET A 148 8.44 -9.27 -15.71
C MET A 148 8.68 -10.78 -15.65
N ALA A 149 8.67 -11.39 -14.47
CA ALA A 149 8.77 -12.84 -14.32
C ALA A 149 7.60 -13.59 -14.96
N LYS A 150 6.41 -12.97 -15.01
CA LYS A 150 5.20 -13.58 -15.57
C LYS A 150 5.01 -13.34 -17.07
N HIS A 151 5.37 -12.17 -17.56
CA HIS A 151 5.06 -11.71 -18.92
C HIS A 151 6.31 -11.52 -19.80
N GLY A 152 7.50 -11.77 -19.25
CA GLY A 152 8.76 -11.49 -19.88
C GLY A 152 9.32 -10.09 -19.58
N PRO A 153 10.60 -9.85 -19.90
CA PRO A 153 11.25 -8.56 -19.69
C PRO A 153 10.62 -7.47 -20.56
N ASP A 154 10.52 -6.27 -19.98
CA ASP A 154 9.97 -5.08 -20.62
C ASP A 154 10.97 -3.94 -20.40
N ALA A 155 11.47 -3.37 -21.48
CA ALA A 155 12.49 -2.31 -21.45
C ALA A 155 12.02 -1.08 -20.64
N ALA A 156 10.75 -0.70 -20.76
CA ALA A 156 10.20 0.43 -20.01
C ALA A 156 10.18 0.15 -18.50
N ARG A 157 9.87 -1.08 -18.09
CA ARG A 157 9.90 -1.50 -16.68
C ARG A 157 11.31 -1.58 -16.14
N ILE A 158 12.25 -2.09 -16.93
CA ILE A 158 13.67 -2.17 -16.52
C ILE A 158 14.20 -0.76 -16.24
N GLU A 159 13.89 0.21 -17.10
CA GLU A 159 14.32 1.60 -16.91
C GLU A 159 13.59 2.27 -15.72
N HIS A 160 12.31 1.94 -15.53
CA HIS A 160 11.55 2.36 -14.35
C HIS A 160 12.16 1.80 -13.05
N ASP A 161 12.46 0.48 -13.01
CA ASP A 161 13.09 -0.18 -11.87
C ASP A 161 14.47 0.40 -11.55
N ARG A 162 15.28 0.74 -12.57
CA ARG A 162 16.58 1.38 -12.37
C ARG A 162 16.46 2.69 -11.63
N ARG A 163 15.49 3.54 -12.03
CA ARG A 163 15.22 4.83 -11.37
C ARG A 163 14.74 4.63 -9.93
N ILE A 164 13.78 3.74 -9.73
CA ILE A 164 13.25 3.44 -8.40
C ILE A 164 14.32 2.86 -7.49
N LEU A 165 15.17 1.98 -8.00
CA LEU A 165 16.27 1.40 -7.23
C LEU A 165 17.28 2.47 -6.80
N THR A 166 17.62 3.41 -7.68
CA THR A 166 18.46 4.56 -7.34
C THR A 166 17.85 5.41 -6.24
N GLU A 167 16.56 5.72 -6.33
CA GLU A 167 15.82 6.44 -5.29
C GLU A 167 15.78 5.67 -3.97
N ALA A 168 15.56 4.35 -4.02
CA ALA A 168 15.52 3.49 -2.85
C ALA A 168 16.88 3.48 -2.12
N VAL A 169 17.99 3.33 -2.86
CA VAL A 169 19.34 3.35 -2.31
C VAL A 169 19.67 4.71 -1.69
N ALA A 170 19.36 5.81 -2.37
CA ALA A 170 19.56 7.16 -1.86
C ALA A 170 18.76 7.39 -0.57
N SER A 171 17.49 7.01 -0.59
CA SER A 171 16.58 7.14 0.56
C SER A 171 17.05 6.29 1.75
N ARG A 172 17.51 5.04 1.49
CA ARG A 172 18.08 4.17 2.52
C ARG A 172 19.30 4.79 3.18
N ARG A 173 20.25 5.26 2.39
CA ARG A 173 21.46 5.93 2.89
C ARG A 173 21.11 7.12 3.77
N GLU A 174 20.16 7.94 3.34
CA GLU A 174 19.78 9.14 4.04
C GLU A 174 19.12 8.85 5.39
N PHE A 175 18.13 7.96 5.49
CA PHE A 175 17.50 7.67 6.78
C PHE A 175 18.46 6.96 7.74
N LEU A 176 19.32 6.07 7.26
CA LEU A 176 20.34 5.43 8.10
C LEU A 176 21.32 6.46 8.67
N ARG A 177 21.86 7.34 7.82
CA ARG A 177 22.79 8.41 8.24
C ARG A 177 22.18 9.31 9.31
N LEU A 178 20.97 9.81 9.07
CA LEU A 178 20.33 10.75 9.99
C LEU A 178 19.91 10.10 11.31
N THR A 179 19.49 8.83 11.28
CA THR A 179 19.07 8.13 12.50
C THR A 179 20.27 7.72 13.34
N SER A 180 21.37 7.25 12.72
CA SER A 180 22.59 6.90 13.45
C SER A 180 23.23 8.11 14.14
N ILE A 181 23.26 9.29 13.50
CA ILE A 181 23.72 10.54 14.12
C ILE A 181 22.87 10.89 15.35
N ALA A 182 21.54 10.78 15.24
CA ALA A 182 20.64 11.08 16.34
C ALA A 182 20.80 10.10 17.52
N GLU A 183 21.02 8.81 17.25
CA GLU A 183 21.28 7.80 18.28
C GLU A 183 22.61 8.07 19.00
N GLN A 184 23.68 8.38 18.27
CA GLN A 184 24.97 8.77 18.86
C GLN A 184 24.85 10.00 19.76
N GLN A 185 24.13 11.04 19.32
CA GLN A 185 23.91 12.24 20.14
C GLN A 185 23.14 11.95 21.43
N GLN A 186 22.14 11.06 21.39
CA GLN A 186 21.40 10.64 22.58
C GLN A 186 22.30 9.90 23.60
N ASP A 187 23.16 9.01 23.10
CA ASP A 187 24.06 8.23 23.97
C ASP A 187 25.10 9.13 24.64
N VAL A 188 25.68 10.08 23.91
CA VAL A 188 26.58 11.09 24.49
C VAL A 188 25.86 11.93 25.55
N THR A 189 24.65 12.39 25.28
CA THR A 189 23.86 13.18 26.24
C THR A 189 23.56 12.42 27.52
N LYS A 190 23.21 11.13 27.41
CA LYS A 190 22.99 10.26 28.58
C LYS A 190 24.26 10.05 29.39
N ALA A 191 25.39 9.82 28.72
CA ALA A 191 26.69 9.65 29.39
C ALA A 191 27.08 10.91 30.17
N VAL A 192 26.94 12.10 29.57
CA VAL A 192 27.20 13.38 30.23
C VAL A 192 26.27 13.61 31.42
N SER A 193 24.98 13.33 31.30
CA SER A 193 24.02 13.49 32.41
C SER A 193 24.28 12.54 33.56
N SER A 194 24.72 11.31 33.28
CA SER A 194 25.09 10.34 34.35
C SER A 194 26.34 10.78 35.11
N LEU A 195 27.35 11.34 34.42
CA LEU A 195 28.54 11.86 35.06
C LEU A 195 28.24 13.10 35.95
N ALA A 196 27.32 13.95 35.53
CA ALA A 196 26.88 15.12 36.29
C ALA A 196 26.08 14.77 37.57
N GLN A 197 25.48 13.56 37.64
CA GLN A 197 24.74 13.08 38.81
C GLN A 197 25.64 12.37 39.81
N THR A 198 26.84 11.99 39.41
CA THR A 198 27.83 11.28 40.27
C THR A 198 28.93 12.17 40.81
N ALA A 199 28.97 13.43 40.37
CA ALA A 199 29.84 14.50 40.87
C ALA A 199 29.13 15.41 41.89
#